data_c9628b4b656444238aa69cfe20513057
#
_entry.id   c9628b4b656444238aa69cfe20513057
#
_cell.length_a   1.000
_cell.length_b   1.000
_cell.length_c   1.000
_cell.angle_alpha   90.00
_cell.angle_beta   90.00
_cell.angle_gamma   90.00
#
_symmetry.space_group_name_H-M   'P 1'
#
loop_
_entity.id
_entity.type
_entity.pdbx_description
1 polymer ?
#
loop_
_entity_poly.entity_id
_entity_poly.type
_entity_poly.pdbx_seq_one_letter_code
_entity_poly.pdbx_strand_id
1 'polypeptide(L)'
;MRKHLYKIMLLVLAICLLAVNGFSAEIEEKETLAAPTASGVLTKQGGKATIDYSNTKDGYIMVNYGAETMRRLKVQVKGPTTTYTYDLLPGQWEVFPLTEGNGSYQTFVYENVSGTRYSVLVSAKFQVTLENEFMPFLQPSQYVDYSSAPNTVAKAAEVVQGKTKPLDKVKAVYDFVINHLSYDNQLAATVQSGYVPDLDAVLEKKTGICFDYAAMMTGMLRSQGIPCKMVFGYVGTAYHAWISVWSEETGWVDTIYFNGTSWSKMDPTFASGAVHSGVNSKDPYKGMVYTSKYQY
;
A
#
# COMPACT_ATOMS: atom_id res chain seq x y z
N MET A 1 45.57 16.20 54.92
CA MET A 1 44.97 14.99 54.38
C MET A 1 43.47 15.11 54.13
N ARG A 2 42.60 15.64 54.99
CA ARG A 2 41.14 15.76 54.79
C ARG A 2 40.70 16.62 53.57
N LYS A 3 41.42 17.70 53.23
CA LYS A 3 41.10 18.62 52.13
C LYS A 3 41.35 18.01 50.71
N HIS A 4 42.27 17.06 50.61
CA HIS A 4 42.53 16.37 49.33
C HIS A 4 41.52 15.26 49.05
N LEU A 5 41.02 14.59 50.09
CA LEU A 5 39.96 13.57 49.91
C LEU A 5 38.63 14.16 49.38
N TYR A 6 38.25 15.36 49.84
CA TYR A 6 37.05 16.07 49.37
C TYR A 6 37.15 16.49 47.91
N LYS A 7 38.35 16.90 47.45
CA LYS A 7 38.54 17.25 46.03
C LYS A 7 38.47 16.05 45.09
N ILE A 8 38.98 14.91 45.51
CA ILE A 8 38.91 13.65 44.72
C ILE A 8 37.47 13.12 44.70
N MET A 9 36.73 13.21 45.81
CA MET A 9 35.35 12.77 45.87
C MET A 9 34.41 13.65 45.02
N LEU A 10 34.64 14.97 44.94
CA LEU A 10 33.91 15.89 44.06
C LEU A 10 34.26 15.69 42.59
N LEU A 11 35.50 15.30 42.26
CA LEU A 11 35.90 15.01 40.88
C LEU A 11 35.30 13.70 40.35
N VAL A 12 35.20 12.68 41.20
CA VAL A 12 34.56 11.40 40.84
C VAL A 12 33.06 11.56 40.71
N LEU A 13 32.41 12.40 41.54
CA LEU A 13 30.99 12.69 41.41
C LEU A 13 30.68 13.50 40.13
N ALA A 14 31.57 14.40 39.70
CA ALA A 14 31.42 15.17 38.47
C ALA A 14 31.62 14.30 37.22
N ILE A 15 32.51 13.29 37.26
CA ILE A 15 32.73 12.35 36.15
C ILE A 15 31.55 11.35 36.04
N CYS A 16 30.92 10.93 37.14
CA CYS A 16 29.71 10.11 37.10
C CYS A 16 28.47 10.87 36.60
N LEU A 17 28.40 12.19 36.80
CA LEU A 17 27.30 13.02 36.26
C LEU A 17 27.44 13.35 34.77
N LEU A 18 28.65 13.25 34.21
CA LEU A 18 28.90 13.43 32.76
C LEU A 18 28.73 12.15 31.94
N ALA A 19 28.64 10.99 32.58
CA ALA A 19 28.44 9.69 31.89
C ALA A 19 26.97 9.29 31.70
N VAL A 20 26.02 10.08 32.21
CA VAL A 20 24.58 9.79 32.08
C VAL A 20 23.88 10.61 30.94
N ASN A 21 24.62 11.55 30.32
CA ASN A 21 24.08 12.39 29.25
C ASN A 21 24.48 11.96 27.83
N GLY A 22 24.63 10.67 27.58
CA GLY A 22 25.13 10.17 26.29
C GLY A 22 24.38 8.99 25.67
N PHE A 23 23.12 8.75 26.06
CA PHE A 23 22.25 7.80 25.36
C PHE A 23 20.83 8.36 25.28
N SER A 24 20.68 9.52 24.65
CA SER A 24 19.44 9.73 23.87
C SER A 24 19.57 8.79 22.67
N ALA A 25 18.89 7.66 22.72
CA ALA A 25 18.54 7.01 21.49
C ALA A 25 17.80 8.09 20.68
N GLU A 26 18.40 8.58 19.60
CA GLU A 26 17.66 9.22 18.53
C GLU A 26 16.62 8.18 18.12
N ILE A 27 15.40 8.38 18.60
CA ILE A 27 14.25 7.78 17.98
C ILE A 27 14.27 8.47 16.62
N GLU A 28 14.77 7.78 15.58
CA GLU A 28 14.53 8.18 14.21
C GLU A 28 13.01 8.36 14.10
N GLU A 29 12.59 9.61 14.11
CA GLU A 29 11.20 9.99 13.91
C GLU A 29 10.88 9.46 12.50
N LYS A 30 10.14 8.35 12.44
CA LYS A 30 9.74 7.72 11.19
C LYS A 30 9.03 8.83 10.39
N GLU A 31 9.68 9.29 9.33
CA GLU A 31 9.12 10.27 8.43
C GLU A 31 7.83 9.66 7.86
N THR A 32 6.71 10.05 8.45
CA THR A 32 5.39 9.66 7.93
C THR A 32 5.26 10.31 6.57
N LEU A 33 5.13 9.49 5.53
CA LEU A 33 4.88 10.01 4.19
C LEU A 33 3.70 10.98 4.24
N ALA A 34 3.92 12.18 3.72
CA ALA A 34 2.86 13.18 3.60
C ALA A 34 1.73 12.60 2.74
N ALA A 35 0.49 12.86 3.13
CA ALA A 35 -0.65 12.46 2.33
C ALA A 35 -0.55 13.04 0.91
N PRO A 36 -0.90 12.28 -0.15
CA PRO A 36 -0.89 12.77 -1.50
C PRO A 36 -1.72 14.04 -1.67
N THR A 37 -1.18 15.00 -2.40
CA THR A 37 -1.84 16.29 -2.67
C THR A 37 -1.82 16.61 -4.16
N ALA A 38 -2.89 17.24 -4.65
CA ALA A 38 -2.92 17.86 -5.96
C ALA A 38 -2.33 19.28 -5.85
N SER A 39 -1.02 19.40 -6.04
CA SER A 39 -0.30 20.66 -5.80
C SER A 39 -0.57 21.74 -6.85
N GLY A 40 -1.19 21.40 -7.99
CA GLY A 40 -1.62 22.36 -9.00
C GLY A 40 -0.51 22.97 -9.86
N VAL A 41 0.74 22.53 -9.70
CA VAL A 41 1.91 23.10 -10.42
C VAL A 41 1.93 22.66 -11.88
N LEU A 42 1.75 21.35 -12.12
CA LEU A 42 1.68 20.76 -13.46
C LEU A 42 0.31 20.11 -13.64
N THR A 43 -0.58 20.79 -14.34
CA THR A 43 -1.95 20.32 -14.55
C THR A 43 -2.34 20.31 -16.01
N LYS A 44 -3.31 19.49 -16.35
CA LYS A 44 -4.02 19.51 -17.63
C LYS A 44 -5.51 19.41 -17.38
N GLN A 45 -6.26 20.32 -18.00
CA GLN A 45 -7.73 20.37 -17.86
C GLN A 45 -8.41 20.15 -19.21
N GLY A 46 -9.60 19.54 -19.15
CA GLY A 46 -10.49 19.36 -20.29
C GLY A 46 -11.90 18.99 -19.83
N GLY A 47 -12.89 19.77 -20.29
CA GLY A 47 -14.25 19.68 -19.75
C GLY A 47 -14.29 19.97 -18.25
N LYS A 48 -14.75 19.00 -17.46
CA LYS A 48 -14.78 19.06 -15.99
C LYS A 48 -13.65 18.26 -15.34
N ALA A 49 -12.79 17.63 -16.15
CA ALA A 49 -11.71 16.79 -15.66
C ALA A 49 -10.40 17.57 -15.55
N THR A 50 -9.65 17.31 -14.49
CA THR A 50 -8.29 17.82 -14.25
C THR A 50 -7.37 16.66 -13.93
N ILE A 51 -6.23 16.60 -14.61
CA ILE A 51 -5.10 15.73 -14.29
C ILE A 51 -4.03 16.61 -13.66
N ASP A 52 -3.65 16.30 -12.41
CA ASP A 52 -2.49 16.89 -11.74
C ASP A 52 -1.35 15.85 -11.76
N TYR A 53 -0.25 16.18 -12.46
CA TYR A 53 0.94 15.37 -12.57
C TYR A 53 2.18 16.04 -11.97
N SER A 54 1.95 16.91 -10.99
CA SER A 54 2.99 17.68 -10.30
C SER A 54 3.93 16.80 -9.48
N ASN A 55 3.40 15.70 -8.91
CA ASN A 55 4.09 14.88 -7.94
C ASN A 55 4.57 13.53 -8.53
N THR A 56 4.92 13.53 -9.82
CA THR A 56 5.38 12.30 -10.50
C THR A 56 6.68 11.74 -9.92
N LYS A 57 7.55 12.57 -9.34
CA LYS A 57 8.76 12.13 -8.64
C LYS A 57 8.43 11.30 -7.37
N ASP A 58 7.28 11.57 -6.77
CA ASP A 58 6.75 10.86 -5.58
C ASP A 58 5.90 9.64 -5.95
N GLY A 59 5.89 9.28 -7.25
CA GLY A 59 5.31 8.04 -7.75
C GLY A 59 3.80 8.05 -7.98
N TYR A 60 3.15 9.22 -8.06
CA TYR A 60 1.72 9.31 -8.30
C TYR A 60 1.30 10.51 -9.15
N ILE A 61 0.09 10.43 -9.66
CA ILE A 61 -0.69 11.54 -10.20
C ILE A 61 -2.03 11.60 -9.49
N MET A 62 -2.70 12.74 -9.57
CA MET A 62 -4.07 12.88 -9.09
C MET A 62 -5.01 13.31 -10.20
N VAL A 63 -6.24 12.81 -10.15
CA VAL A 63 -7.29 13.18 -11.11
C VAL A 63 -8.56 13.56 -10.36
N ASN A 64 -9.21 14.62 -10.83
CA ASN A 64 -10.50 15.06 -10.33
C ASN A 64 -11.47 15.27 -11.50
N TYR A 65 -12.75 14.96 -11.29
CA TYR A 65 -13.85 15.41 -12.12
C TYR A 65 -14.74 16.33 -11.29
N GLY A 66 -14.59 17.63 -11.50
CA GLY A 66 -15.12 18.70 -10.65
C GLY A 66 -16.61 19.03 -10.86
N ALA A 67 -17.45 18.03 -11.16
CA ALA A 67 -18.89 18.19 -11.28
C ALA A 67 -19.61 16.86 -10.99
N GLU A 68 -20.87 16.94 -10.60
CA GLU A 68 -21.74 15.77 -10.54
C GLU A 68 -22.04 15.22 -11.93
N THR A 69 -22.07 13.90 -12.05
CA THR A 69 -22.46 13.21 -13.30
C THR A 69 -23.01 11.83 -12.99
N MET A 70 -24.00 11.39 -13.78
CA MET A 70 -24.51 10.02 -13.79
C MET A 70 -23.76 9.16 -14.81
N ARG A 71 -22.86 9.74 -15.60
CA ARG A 71 -22.07 9.01 -16.59
C ARG A 71 -20.88 8.35 -15.94
N ARG A 72 -20.57 7.15 -16.37
CA ARG A 72 -19.35 6.47 -15.93
C ARG A 72 -18.11 7.21 -16.45
N LEU A 73 -17.18 7.44 -15.56
CA LEU A 73 -15.89 8.03 -15.86
C LEU A 73 -14.79 6.98 -15.75
N LYS A 74 -13.76 7.09 -16.57
CA LYS A 74 -12.58 6.23 -16.53
C LYS A 74 -11.31 7.06 -16.53
N VAL A 75 -10.33 6.62 -15.77
CA VAL A 75 -8.94 7.07 -15.90
C VAL A 75 -8.11 5.93 -16.50
N GLN A 76 -7.31 6.26 -17.49
CA GLN A 76 -6.35 5.33 -18.06
C GLN A 76 -4.96 5.89 -17.91
N VAL A 77 -4.09 5.17 -17.19
CA VAL A 77 -2.67 5.48 -17.02
C VAL A 77 -1.88 4.52 -17.90
N LYS A 78 -1.30 5.03 -18.97
CA LYS A 78 -0.39 4.28 -19.86
C LYS A 78 1.03 4.50 -19.40
N GLY A 79 1.63 3.49 -18.83
CA GLY A 79 3.04 3.44 -18.50
C GLY A 79 3.91 2.95 -19.66
N PRO A 80 5.20 2.71 -19.41
CA PRO A 80 6.14 2.22 -20.43
C PRO A 80 5.75 0.90 -21.11
N THR A 81 5.13 -0.03 -20.38
CA THR A 81 4.79 -1.37 -20.89
C THR A 81 3.33 -1.72 -20.73
N THR A 82 2.65 -1.20 -19.71
CA THR A 82 1.28 -1.60 -19.33
C THR A 82 0.33 -0.41 -19.34
N THR A 83 -0.93 -0.70 -19.57
CA THR A 83 -2.02 0.28 -19.45
C THR A 83 -2.93 -0.13 -18.31
N TYR A 84 -3.06 0.75 -17.32
CA TYR A 84 -3.94 0.61 -16.17
C TYR A 84 -5.23 1.38 -16.43
N THR A 85 -6.37 0.80 -16.11
CA THR A 85 -7.69 1.45 -16.28
C THR A 85 -8.46 1.38 -14.97
N TYR A 86 -8.90 2.55 -14.53
CA TYR A 86 -9.63 2.75 -13.28
C TYR A 86 -11.01 3.35 -13.55
N ASP A 87 -11.96 3.15 -12.66
CA ASP A 87 -13.13 4.00 -12.55
C ASP A 87 -12.73 5.30 -11.84
N LEU A 88 -13.40 6.40 -12.15
CA LEU A 88 -13.19 7.70 -11.49
C LEU A 88 -14.50 8.12 -10.85
N LEU A 89 -14.45 8.45 -9.56
CA LEU A 89 -15.58 9.04 -8.86
C LEU A 89 -15.60 10.56 -9.05
N PRO A 90 -16.78 11.17 -9.32
CA PRO A 90 -16.87 12.62 -9.43
C PRO A 90 -16.75 13.31 -8.06
N GLY A 91 -16.35 14.58 -8.07
CA GLY A 91 -16.38 15.45 -6.91
C GLY A 91 -15.17 15.39 -5.99
N GLN A 92 -14.23 14.44 -6.19
CA GLN A 92 -13.05 14.29 -5.34
C GLN A 92 -11.77 14.10 -6.16
N TRP A 93 -10.62 14.34 -5.52
CA TRP A 93 -9.33 13.97 -6.05
C TRP A 93 -9.03 12.52 -5.73
N GLU A 94 -8.63 11.75 -6.72
CA GLU A 94 -8.20 10.36 -6.56
C GLU A 94 -6.74 10.19 -6.98
N VAL A 95 -6.04 9.28 -6.32
CA VAL A 95 -4.61 9.01 -6.47
C VAL A 95 -4.40 7.79 -7.35
N PHE A 96 -3.57 7.93 -8.38
CA PHE A 96 -3.20 6.85 -9.32
C PHE A 96 -1.68 6.66 -9.32
N PRO A 97 -1.18 5.47 -8.93
CA PRO A 97 0.24 5.22 -8.79
C PRO A 97 0.92 5.01 -10.15
N LEU A 98 2.22 5.35 -10.22
CA LEU A 98 3.08 5.22 -11.39
C LEU A 98 4.02 4.02 -11.23
N THR A 99 3.47 2.82 -11.23
CA THR A 99 4.09 1.58 -10.75
C THR A 99 5.10 0.95 -11.70
N GLU A 100 5.27 1.47 -12.92
CA GLU A 100 6.27 0.95 -13.88
C GLU A 100 7.62 1.70 -13.82
N GLY A 101 7.81 2.53 -12.78
CA GLY A 101 9.08 3.22 -12.57
C GLY A 101 9.32 4.38 -13.53
N ASN A 102 10.59 4.66 -13.81
CA ASN A 102 10.98 5.75 -14.69
C ASN A 102 10.58 5.51 -16.14
N GLY A 103 10.13 6.56 -16.82
CA GLY A 103 9.76 6.45 -18.24
C GLY A 103 8.70 7.45 -18.67
N SER A 104 8.24 7.28 -19.91
CA SER A 104 7.19 8.10 -20.50
C SER A 104 5.82 7.54 -20.16
N TYR A 105 4.98 8.39 -19.58
CA TYR A 105 3.60 8.07 -19.24
C TYR A 105 2.63 8.96 -20.02
N GLN A 106 1.41 8.44 -20.21
CA GLN A 106 0.30 9.22 -20.73
C GLN A 106 -0.97 8.87 -19.96
N THR A 107 -1.65 9.86 -19.43
CA THR A 107 -2.93 9.69 -18.72
C THR A 107 -4.06 10.27 -19.55
N PHE A 108 -5.19 9.56 -19.55
CA PHE A 108 -6.43 9.98 -20.18
C PHE A 108 -7.57 9.94 -19.17
N VAL A 109 -8.48 10.89 -19.24
CA VAL A 109 -9.79 10.85 -18.59
C VAL A 109 -10.87 10.70 -19.64
N TYR A 110 -11.76 9.76 -19.43
CA TYR A 110 -12.84 9.44 -20.36
C TYR A 110 -14.20 9.58 -19.68
N GLU A 111 -15.19 10.00 -20.46
CA GLU A 111 -16.61 9.97 -20.10
C GLU A 111 -17.37 8.99 -20.99
N ASN A 112 -18.25 8.22 -20.39
CA ASN A 112 -19.10 7.28 -21.12
C ASN A 112 -20.11 8.04 -21.99
N VAL A 113 -20.17 7.70 -23.28
CA VAL A 113 -21.12 8.28 -24.24
C VAL A 113 -22.37 7.40 -24.36
N SER A 114 -22.16 6.08 -24.58
CA SER A 114 -23.25 5.09 -24.59
C SER A 114 -22.67 3.67 -24.56
N GLY A 115 -23.28 2.76 -23.81
CA GLY A 115 -22.84 1.38 -23.69
C GLY A 115 -21.37 1.28 -23.27
N THR A 116 -20.52 0.72 -24.12
CA THR A 116 -19.06 0.60 -23.88
C THR A 116 -18.23 1.69 -24.57
N ARG A 117 -18.87 2.67 -25.21
CA ARG A 117 -18.18 3.77 -25.90
C ARG A 117 -17.91 4.91 -24.97
N TYR A 118 -16.66 5.39 -25.00
CA TYR A 118 -16.17 6.51 -24.20
C TYR A 118 -15.54 7.57 -25.09
N SER A 119 -15.69 8.83 -24.72
CA SER A 119 -14.96 9.96 -25.31
C SER A 119 -13.87 10.45 -24.38
N VAL A 120 -12.75 10.90 -24.93
CA VAL A 120 -11.67 11.54 -24.19
C VAL A 120 -12.10 12.93 -23.77
N LEU A 121 -12.01 13.26 -22.49
CA LEU A 121 -12.20 14.60 -21.97
C LEU A 121 -10.88 15.39 -21.95
N VAL A 122 -9.83 14.75 -21.46
CA VAL A 122 -8.50 15.34 -21.33
C VAL A 122 -7.43 14.26 -21.38
N SER A 123 -6.23 14.63 -21.83
CA SER A 123 -5.03 13.77 -21.71
C SER A 123 -3.81 14.60 -21.38
N ALA A 124 -2.87 14.00 -20.61
CA ALA A 124 -1.57 14.54 -20.30
C ALA A 124 -0.48 13.52 -20.61
N LYS A 125 0.59 13.96 -21.25
CA LYS A 125 1.81 13.17 -21.47
C LYS A 125 2.93 13.80 -20.66
N PHE A 126 3.66 12.98 -19.90
CA PHE A 126 4.74 13.44 -19.03
C PHE A 126 5.84 12.39 -18.90
N GLN A 127 7.01 12.84 -18.46
CA GLN A 127 8.14 11.98 -18.15
C GLN A 127 8.20 11.79 -16.64
N VAL A 128 8.41 10.56 -16.19
CA VAL A 128 8.59 10.20 -14.80
C VAL A 128 10.05 9.91 -14.53
N THR A 129 10.57 10.54 -13.49
CA THR A 129 11.84 10.23 -12.84
C THR A 129 11.55 10.19 -11.34
N LEU A 130 11.45 8.99 -10.80
CA LEU A 130 11.16 8.78 -9.38
C LEU A 130 12.32 9.21 -8.51
N GLU A 131 12.05 9.88 -7.42
CA GLU A 131 13.04 10.19 -6.39
C GLU A 131 13.54 8.91 -5.72
N ASN A 132 12.63 7.97 -5.48
CA ASN A 132 12.91 6.62 -4.97
C ASN A 132 11.98 5.62 -5.69
N GLU A 133 12.52 4.51 -6.16
CA GLU A 133 11.77 3.47 -6.88
C GLU A 133 10.61 2.84 -6.08
N PHE A 134 10.64 2.95 -4.75
CA PHE A 134 9.61 2.44 -3.86
C PHE A 134 8.42 3.38 -3.65
N MET A 135 8.55 4.66 -4.04
CA MET A 135 7.50 5.66 -3.79
C MET A 135 6.10 5.24 -4.26
N PRO A 136 5.91 4.68 -5.47
CA PRO A 136 4.58 4.24 -5.90
C PRO A 136 3.96 3.14 -5.01
N PHE A 137 4.82 2.39 -4.30
CA PHE A 137 4.44 1.26 -3.45
C PHE A 137 4.39 1.60 -1.96
N LEU A 138 4.55 2.88 -1.63
CA LEU A 138 4.42 3.44 -0.29
C LEU A 138 3.21 4.37 -0.19
N GLN A 139 2.80 5.00 -1.30
CA GLN A 139 1.70 5.97 -1.32
C GLN A 139 0.33 5.28 -1.19
N PRO A 140 -0.67 5.95 -0.58
CA PRO A 140 -2.06 5.57 -0.75
C PRO A 140 -2.46 5.73 -2.22
N SER A 141 -3.46 4.98 -2.64
CA SER A 141 -3.99 5.01 -4.01
C SER A 141 -5.46 4.63 -3.99
N GLN A 142 -6.18 4.82 -5.11
CA GLN A 142 -7.60 4.45 -5.21
C GLN A 142 -7.90 3.06 -4.64
N TYR A 143 -7.05 2.06 -4.92
CA TYR A 143 -7.28 0.68 -4.49
C TYR A 143 -6.74 0.36 -3.09
N VAL A 144 -5.89 1.22 -2.54
CA VAL A 144 -5.26 1.06 -1.22
C VAL A 144 -5.28 2.41 -0.51
N ASP A 145 -6.48 2.93 -0.25
CA ASP A 145 -6.61 4.24 0.39
C ASP A 145 -6.55 4.13 1.93
N TYR A 146 -5.34 3.91 2.43
CA TYR A 146 -5.11 3.92 3.86
C TYR A 146 -5.11 5.34 4.46
N SER A 147 -5.07 6.39 3.64
CA SER A 147 -5.13 7.79 4.11
C SER A 147 -6.52 8.17 4.63
N SER A 148 -7.56 7.51 4.13
CA SER A 148 -8.94 7.64 4.59
C SER A 148 -9.36 6.55 5.61
N ALA A 149 -8.43 5.70 6.05
CA ALA A 149 -8.68 4.56 6.92
C ALA A 149 -7.92 4.63 8.27
N PRO A 150 -8.25 5.61 9.15
CA PRO A 150 -7.50 5.85 10.39
C PRO A 150 -7.52 4.67 11.35
N ASN A 151 -8.60 3.87 11.40
CA ASN A 151 -8.68 2.71 12.29
C ASN A 151 -7.77 1.59 11.81
N THR A 152 -7.69 1.36 10.50
CA THR A 152 -6.78 0.38 9.89
C THR A 152 -5.32 0.78 10.13
N VAL A 153 -4.98 2.08 9.98
CA VAL A 153 -3.63 2.59 10.26
C VAL A 153 -3.27 2.46 11.74
N ALA A 154 -4.18 2.80 12.65
CA ALA A 154 -3.98 2.63 14.09
C ALA A 154 -3.79 1.15 14.46
N LYS A 155 -4.59 0.25 13.88
CA LYS A 155 -4.45 -1.19 14.07
C LYS A 155 -3.12 -1.71 13.53
N ALA A 156 -2.64 -1.22 12.38
CA ALA A 156 -1.33 -1.56 11.85
C ALA A 156 -0.21 -1.19 12.84
N ALA A 157 -0.25 0.02 13.40
CA ALA A 157 0.73 0.48 14.39
C ALA A 157 0.71 -0.37 15.67
N GLU A 158 -0.48 -0.74 16.15
CA GLU A 158 -0.64 -1.66 17.30
C GLU A 158 -0.01 -3.02 17.02
N VAL A 159 -0.34 -3.62 15.87
CA VAL A 159 0.12 -4.98 15.48
C VAL A 159 1.64 -5.06 15.35
N VAL A 160 2.29 -3.98 14.89
CA VAL A 160 3.76 -3.96 14.72
C VAL A 160 4.50 -3.40 15.92
N GLN A 161 3.80 -3.03 17.00
CA GLN A 161 4.43 -2.46 18.19
C GLN A 161 5.57 -3.33 18.74
N GLY A 162 6.70 -2.71 19.01
CA GLY A 162 7.91 -3.38 19.51
C GLY A 162 8.69 -4.20 18.47
N LYS A 163 8.27 -4.22 17.21
CA LYS A 163 8.99 -4.90 16.12
C LYS A 163 9.88 -3.89 15.38
N THR A 164 11.17 -4.17 15.36
CA THR A 164 12.16 -3.30 14.70
C THR A 164 12.48 -3.77 13.27
N LYS A 165 12.48 -5.08 13.03
CA LYS A 165 12.81 -5.64 11.71
C LYS A 165 11.61 -5.57 10.76
N PRO A 166 11.80 -5.13 9.50
CA PRO A 166 10.73 -5.08 8.50
C PRO A 166 9.97 -6.40 8.34
N LEU A 167 10.69 -7.51 8.26
CA LEU A 167 10.08 -8.83 8.07
C LEU A 167 9.27 -9.31 9.28
N ASP A 168 9.64 -8.92 10.51
CA ASP A 168 8.83 -9.20 11.70
C ASP A 168 7.52 -8.40 11.68
N LYS A 169 7.56 -7.15 11.17
CA LYS A 169 6.36 -6.35 10.96
C LYS A 169 5.45 -6.97 9.90
N VAL A 170 6.03 -7.41 8.77
CA VAL A 170 5.30 -8.10 7.70
C VAL A 170 4.61 -9.34 8.25
N LYS A 171 5.34 -10.18 8.99
CA LYS A 171 4.76 -11.37 9.62
C LYS A 171 3.61 -11.04 10.56
N ALA A 172 3.76 -10.02 11.39
CA ALA A 172 2.72 -9.64 12.35
C ALA A 172 1.45 -9.13 11.67
N VAL A 173 1.59 -8.28 10.63
CA VAL A 173 0.44 -7.82 9.84
C VAL A 173 -0.24 -8.99 9.14
N TYR A 174 0.53 -9.89 8.57
CA TYR A 174 -0.02 -11.09 7.95
C TYR A 174 -0.80 -11.96 8.94
N ASP A 175 -0.17 -12.34 10.06
CA ASP A 175 -0.82 -13.16 11.09
C ASP A 175 -2.11 -12.47 11.58
N PHE A 176 -2.10 -11.14 11.73
CA PHE A 176 -3.31 -10.40 12.07
C PHE A 176 -4.38 -10.56 10.99
N VAL A 177 -4.06 -10.28 9.73
CA VAL A 177 -5.06 -10.29 8.64
C VAL A 177 -5.69 -11.67 8.45
N ILE A 178 -4.89 -12.75 8.44
CA ILE A 178 -5.41 -14.11 8.22
C ILE A 178 -6.27 -14.63 9.38
N ASN A 179 -6.04 -14.15 10.61
CA ASN A 179 -6.83 -14.52 11.77
C ASN A 179 -8.05 -13.60 11.99
N HIS A 180 -7.98 -12.36 11.47
CA HIS A 180 -9.02 -11.36 11.64
C HIS A 180 -10.12 -11.46 10.61
N LEU A 181 -9.77 -11.75 9.34
CA LEU A 181 -10.70 -11.81 8.23
C LEU A 181 -11.12 -13.25 7.91
N SER A 182 -12.40 -13.43 7.60
CA SER A 182 -12.94 -14.63 6.96
C SER A 182 -13.36 -14.32 5.52
N TYR A 183 -13.29 -15.33 4.63
CA TYR A 183 -13.58 -15.13 3.22
C TYR A 183 -15.09 -15.00 2.96
N ASP A 184 -15.49 -13.94 2.25
CA ASP A 184 -16.87 -13.66 1.89
C ASP A 184 -17.24 -14.29 0.54
N ASN A 185 -17.74 -15.53 0.58
CA ASN A 185 -18.15 -16.24 -0.63
C ASN A 185 -19.35 -15.58 -1.34
N GLN A 186 -20.22 -14.89 -0.58
CA GLN A 186 -21.37 -14.21 -1.16
C GLN A 186 -20.90 -12.98 -1.94
N LEU A 187 -20.05 -12.15 -1.34
CA LEU A 187 -19.46 -11.01 -2.05
C LEU A 187 -18.66 -11.47 -3.27
N ALA A 188 -17.84 -12.52 -3.12
CA ALA A 188 -17.05 -13.07 -4.25
C ALA A 188 -17.90 -13.47 -5.46
N ALA A 189 -19.11 -13.99 -5.21
CA ALA A 189 -20.04 -14.39 -6.27
C ALA A 189 -20.85 -13.23 -6.88
N THR A 190 -20.96 -12.09 -6.20
CA THR A 190 -21.86 -10.99 -6.57
C THR A 190 -21.17 -9.65 -6.79
N VAL A 191 -19.86 -9.54 -6.47
CA VAL A 191 -19.10 -8.30 -6.61
C VAL A 191 -19.20 -7.72 -8.01
N GLN A 192 -19.50 -6.42 -8.09
CA GLN A 192 -19.65 -5.73 -9.38
C GLN A 192 -18.34 -5.06 -9.80
N SER A 193 -18.22 -4.82 -11.11
CA SER A 193 -17.13 -3.99 -11.64
C SER A 193 -17.15 -2.60 -10.99
N GLY A 194 -15.98 -2.10 -10.63
CA GLY A 194 -15.83 -0.82 -9.93
C GLY A 194 -15.82 -0.93 -8.40
N TYR A 195 -15.90 -2.15 -7.85
CA TYR A 195 -15.69 -2.37 -6.43
C TYR A 195 -14.29 -1.93 -6.01
N VAL A 196 -14.22 -1.18 -4.93
CA VAL A 196 -12.97 -0.74 -4.28
C VAL A 196 -13.11 -1.02 -2.78
N PRO A 197 -12.13 -1.65 -2.13
CA PRO A 197 -12.16 -1.89 -0.69
C PRO A 197 -12.18 -0.60 0.13
N ASP A 198 -13.09 -0.52 1.10
CA ASP A 198 -13.03 0.41 2.20
C ASP A 198 -12.34 -0.29 3.37
N LEU A 199 -11.11 0.10 3.68
CA LEU A 199 -10.26 -0.65 4.62
C LEU A 199 -10.80 -0.64 6.05
N ASP A 200 -11.39 0.46 6.51
CA ASP A 200 -11.98 0.54 7.85
C ASP A 200 -13.27 -0.28 7.93
N ALA A 201 -14.08 -0.28 6.87
CA ALA A 201 -15.26 -1.13 6.82
C ALA A 201 -14.89 -2.63 6.77
N VAL A 202 -13.83 -3.01 6.05
CA VAL A 202 -13.30 -4.39 6.02
C VAL A 202 -12.78 -4.79 7.39
N LEU A 203 -12.03 -3.90 8.07
CA LEU A 203 -11.54 -4.12 9.44
C LEU A 203 -12.70 -4.39 10.41
N GLU A 204 -13.77 -3.60 10.34
CA GLU A 204 -14.93 -3.72 11.22
C GLU A 204 -15.75 -4.98 10.93
N LYS A 205 -16.05 -5.24 9.65
CA LYS A 205 -16.87 -6.39 9.23
C LYS A 205 -16.16 -7.73 9.42
N LYS A 206 -14.84 -7.75 9.40
CA LYS A 206 -13.99 -8.96 9.50
C LYS A 206 -14.25 -9.98 8.39
N THR A 207 -14.75 -9.53 7.26
CA THR A 207 -15.00 -10.37 6.08
C THR A 207 -14.62 -9.63 4.82
N GLY A 208 -14.18 -10.37 3.80
CA GLY A 208 -13.84 -9.78 2.51
C GLY A 208 -13.43 -10.83 1.47
N ILE A 209 -13.21 -10.38 0.24
CA ILE A 209 -12.70 -11.18 -0.86
C ILE A 209 -11.18 -10.99 -1.03
N CYS A 210 -10.55 -11.68 -1.95
CA CYS A 210 -9.10 -11.57 -2.20
C CYS A 210 -8.61 -10.12 -2.34
N PHE A 211 -9.41 -9.25 -2.95
CA PHE A 211 -9.08 -7.85 -3.10
C PHE A 211 -9.03 -7.13 -1.75
N ASP A 212 -10.00 -7.38 -0.85
CA ASP A 212 -10.03 -6.79 0.50
C ASP A 212 -8.83 -7.22 1.34
N TYR A 213 -8.49 -8.51 1.31
CA TYR A 213 -7.30 -9.05 1.98
C TYR A 213 -6.02 -8.39 1.50
N ALA A 214 -5.84 -8.33 0.18
CA ALA A 214 -4.65 -7.74 -0.43
C ALA A 214 -4.56 -6.23 -0.15
N ALA A 215 -5.68 -5.49 -0.28
CA ALA A 215 -5.73 -4.06 -0.03
C ALA A 215 -5.48 -3.71 1.44
N MET A 216 -6.12 -4.44 2.38
CA MET A 216 -5.91 -4.24 3.82
C MET A 216 -4.46 -4.48 4.20
N MET A 217 -3.88 -5.61 3.78
CA MET A 217 -2.50 -5.93 4.11
C MET A 217 -1.53 -4.93 3.49
N THR A 218 -1.75 -4.51 2.24
CA THR A 218 -0.95 -3.49 1.56
C THR A 218 -1.05 -2.15 2.30
N GLY A 219 -2.27 -1.69 2.66
CA GLY A 219 -2.48 -0.44 3.39
C GLY A 219 -1.83 -0.44 4.77
N MET A 220 -1.98 -1.53 5.51
CA MET A 220 -1.31 -1.70 6.80
C MET A 220 0.22 -1.65 6.69
N LEU A 221 0.82 -2.31 5.70
CA LEU A 221 2.27 -2.32 5.50
C LEU A 221 2.79 -0.97 5.03
N ARG A 222 2.15 -0.34 4.03
CA ARG A 222 2.52 0.99 3.53
C ARG A 222 2.45 2.04 4.62
N SER A 223 1.42 2.04 5.45
CA SER A 223 1.30 2.95 6.60
C SER A 223 2.43 2.78 7.62
N GLN A 224 3.12 1.64 7.61
CA GLN A 224 4.29 1.35 8.43
C GLN A 224 5.61 1.56 7.69
N GLY A 225 5.58 2.20 6.49
CA GLY A 225 6.76 2.51 5.67
C GLY A 225 7.39 1.29 5.01
N ILE A 226 6.65 0.22 4.81
CA ILE A 226 7.11 -0.99 4.14
C ILE A 226 6.58 -0.99 2.71
N PRO A 227 7.46 -0.95 1.68
CA PRO A 227 7.02 -0.99 0.29
C PRO A 227 6.27 -2.29 0.00
N CYS A 228 5.04 -2.14 -0.47
CA CYS A 228 4.16 -3.27 -0.75
C CYS A 228 3.39 -3.05 -2.05
N LYS A 229 3.49 -3.99 -2.98
CA LYS A 229 2.69 -4.06 -4.20
C LYS A 229 1.44 -4.87 -3.92
N MET A 230 0.30 -4.33 -4.32
CA MET A 230 -0.89 -5.15 -4.51
C MET A 230 -0.90 -5.64 -5.96
N VAL A 231 -1.01 -6.95 -6.14
CA VAL A 231 -0.87 -7.60 -7.44
C VAL A 231 -2.20 -8.23 -7.83
N PHE A 232 -2.62 -7.99 -9.07
CA PHE A 232 -3.72 -8.72 -9.69
C PHE A 232 -3.21 -9.62 -10.80
N GLY A 233 -3.81 -10.79 -10.93
CA GLY A 233 -3.45 -11.75 -11.96
C GLY A 233 -4.28 -13.02 -11.88
N TYR A 234 -3.67 -14.14 -12.17
CA TYR A 234 -4.34 -15.43 -12.16
C TYR A 234 -3.62 -16.43 -11.26
N VAL A 235 -4.39 -17.21 -10.53
CA VAL A 235 -3.95 -18.42 -9.84
C VAL A 235 -4.64 -19.59 -10.54
N GLY A 236 -3.88 -20.30 -11.36
CA GLY A 236 -4.49 -21.20 -12.35
C GLY A 236 -5.36 -20.43 -13.34
N THR A 237 -6.68 -20.68 -13.33
CA THR A 237 -7.66 -19.95 -14.17
C THR A 237 -8.44 -18.88 -13.40
N ALA A 238 -8.32 -18.80 -12.08
CA ALA A 238 -9.04 -17.85 -11.25
C ALA A 238 -8.35 -16.48 -11.23
N TYR A 239 -9.11 -15.41 -11.53
CA TYR A 239 -8.62 -14.04 -11.35
C TYR A 239 -8.52 -13.74 -9.86
N HIS A 240 -7.39 -13.21 -9.41
CA HIS A 240 -7.05 -13.14 -8.00
C HIS A 240 -6.21 -11.92 -7.67
N ALA A 241 -6.23 -11.50 -6.40
CA ALA A 241 -5.40 -10.45 -5.85
C ALA A 241 -4.53 -10.99 -4.71
N TRP A 242 -3.25 -10.59 -4.69
CA TRP A 242 -2.27 -10.91 -3.66
C TRP A 242 -1.29 -9.77 -3.47
N ILE A 243 -0.26 -9.95 -2.66
CA ILE A 243 0.74 -8.92 -2.39
C ILE A 243 2.15 -9.38 -2.72
N SER A 244 3.03 -8.39 -2.99
CA SER A 244 4.48 -8.55 -3.01
C SER A 244 5.10 -7.49 -2.09
N VAL A 245 6.04 -7.89 -1.24
CA VAL A 245 6.66 -7.02 -0.23
C VAL A 245 8.14 -6.92 -0.49
N TRP A 246 8.71 -5.75 -0.24
CA TRP A 246 10.14 -5.52 -0.35
C TRP A 246 10.81 -5.41 1.01
N SER A 247 12.01 -5.98 1.12
CA SER A 247 12.95 -5.74 2.20
C SER A 247 14.39 -5.73 1.69
N GLU A 248 15.29 -5.04 2.38
CA GLU A 248 16.72 -5.05 2.04
C GLU A 248 17.33 -6.45 2.06
N GLU A 249 16.83 -7.32 2.95
CA GLU A 249 17.34 -8.68 3.13
C GLU A 249 16.96 -9.60 1.96
N THR A 250 15.79 -9.39 1.33
CA THR A 250 15.23 -10.34 0.36
C THR A 250 14.98 -9.77 -1.03
N GLY A 251 15.01 -8.43 -1.19
CA GLY A 251 14.45 -7.76 -2.37
C GLY A 251 12.91 -7.89 -2.40
N TRP A 252 12.32 -7.82 -3.58
CA TRP A 252 10.90 -8.08 -3.79
C TRP A 252 10.59 -9.58 -3.64
N VAL A 253 9.69 -9.91 -2.74
CA VAL A 253 9.22 -11.28 -2.54
C VAL A 253 7.72 -11.32 -2.80
N ASP A 254 7.34 -12.07 -3.82
CA ASP A 254 5.94 -12.34 -4.11
C ASP A 254 5.40 -13.31 -3.08
N THR A 255 4.39 -12.90 -2.35
CA THR A 255 3.70 -13.71 -1.37
C THR A 255 4.65 -14.33 -0.34
N ILE A 256 4.65 -13.84 0.91
CA ILE A 256 5.65 -14.23 1.91
C ILE A 256 5.02 -15.03 3.04
N TYR A 257 5.55 -16.23 3.31
CA TYR A 257 5.39 -16.95 4.56
C TYR A 257 6.77 -17.27 5.14
N PHE A 258 6.95 -16.94 6.41
CA PHE A 258 8.13 -17.35 7.18
C PHE A 258 7.76 -18.51 8.08
N ASN A 259 8.27 -19.69 7.78
CA ASN A 259 7.99 -20.91 8.55
C ASN A 259 8.90 -21.07 9.80
N GLY A 260 9.63 -20.00 10.19
CA GLY A 260 10.64 -20.01 11.24
C GLY A 260 12.06 -20.27 10.72
N THR A 261 12.26 -20.66 9.46
CA THR A 261 13.56 -21.00 8.88
C THR A 261 13.72 -20.44 7.45
N SER A 262 12.65 -20.38 6.67
CA SER A 262 12.69 -19.93 5.27
C SER A 262 11.41 -19.17 4.88
N TRP A 263 11.55 -18.32 3.87
CA TRP A 263 10.44 -17.58 3.27
C TRP A 263 9.81 -18.41 2.15
N SER A 264 8.50 -18.48 2.14
CA SER A 264 7.72 -19.11 1.06
C SER A 264 6.59 -18.20 0.61
N LYS A 265 5.91 -18.55 -0.47
CA LYS A 265 4.78 -17.77 -0.99
C LYS A 265 3.67 -17.62 0.04
N MET A 266 3.06 -16.45 0.07
CA MET A 266 2.11 -16.03 1.06
C MET A 266 0.93 -15.32 0.43
N ASP A 267 -0.16 -16.04 0.30
CA ASP A 267 -1.44 -15.46 -0.10
C ASP A 267 -2.35 -15.40 1.14
N PRO A 268 -2.65 -14.22 1.69
CA PRO A 268 -3.43 -14.11 2.91
C PRO A 268 -4.85 -14.69 2.75
N THR A 269 -5.41 -14.67 1.56
CA THR A 269 -6.75 -15.22 1.29
C THR A 269 -6.80 -16.72 1.52
N PHE A 270 -5.85 -17.46 0.94
CA PHE A 270 -5.80 -18.91 1.09
C PHE A 270 -5.38 -19.33 2.50
N ALA A 271 -4.45 -18.58 3.11
CA ALA A 271 -4.04 -18.85 4.48
C ALA A 271 -5.18 -18.68 5.49
N SER A 272 -5.99 -17.62 5.35
CA SER A 272 -7.18 -17.42 6.16
C SER A 272 -8.18 -18.58 6.01
N GLY A 273 -8.41 -19.05 4.79
CA GLY A 273 -9.23 -20.22 4.52
C GLY A 273 -8.73 -21.48 5.27
N ALA A 274 -7.43 -21.70 5.29
CA ALA A 274 -6.83 -22.81 6.03
C ALA A 274 -6.98 -22.67 7.56
N VAL A 275 -6.77 -21.46 8.10
CA VAL A 275 -6.96 -21.15 9.53
C VAL A 275 -8.40 -21.41 9.96
N HIS A 276 -9.38 -20.92 9.22
CA HIS A 276 -10.81 -21.02 9.60
C HIS A 276 -11.41 -22.41 9.34
N SER A 277 -10.84 -23.20 8.42
CA SER A 277 -11.29 -24.56 8.16
C SER A 277 -10.63 -25.61 9.08
N GLY A 278 -9.67 -25.20 9.91
CA GLY A 278 -8.89 -26.12 10.76
C GLY A 278 -7.94 -27.06 9.99
N VAL A 279 -7.72 -26.78 8.71
CA VAL A 279 -6.79 -27.57 7.88
C VAL A 279 -5.36 -27.13 8.19
N ASN A 280 -4.64 -27.97 8.90
CA ASN A 280 -3.23 -27.76 9.22
C ASN A 280 -2.35 -28.09 8.01
N SER A 281 -2.50 -27.33 6.91
CA SER A 281 -1.68 -27.46 5.72
C SER A 281 -0.33 -26.79 5.97
N LYS A 282 0.75 -27.57 5.93
CA LYS A 282 2.12 -27.03 6.07
C LYS A 282 2.52 -26.11 4.92
N ASP A 283 1.81 -26.17 3.81
CA ASP A 283 2.00 -25.32 2.63
C ASP A 283 0.69 -25.23 1.83
N PRO A 284 -0.18 -24.23 2.15
CA PRO A 284 -1.44 -24.03 1.44
C PRO A 284 -1.25 -23.65 -0.04
N TYR A 285 -0.03 -23.34 -0.46
CA TYR A 285 0.28 -22.82 -1.81
C TYR A 285 0.98 -23.85 -2.71
N LYS A 286 1.24 -25.05 -2.19
CA LYS A 286 1.97 -26.09 -2.93
C LYS A 286 1.29 -26.42 -4.26
N GLY A 287 2.01 -26.17 -5.35
CA GLY A 287 1.54 -26.47 -6.71
C GLY A 287 0.68 -25.37 -7.36
N MET A 288 0.41 -24.26 -6.69
CA MET A 288 -0.29 -23.13 -7.31
C MET A 288 0.65 -22.32 -8.20
N VAL A 289 0.20 -22.00 -9.44
CA VAL A 289 0.90 -21.16 -10.40
C VAL A 289 0.25 -19.78 -10.40
N TYR A 290 1.04 -18.75 -10.05
CA TYR A 290 0.64 -17.34 -10.04
C TYR A 290 1.19 -16.66 -11.29
N THR A 291 0.31 -15.97 -12.02
CA THR A 291 0.66 -15.18 -13.19
C THR A 291 0.23 -13.73 -12.96
N SER A 292 1.19 -12.86 -12.68
CA SER A 292 0.93 -11.43 -12.45
C SER A 292 0.49 -10.74 -13.74
N LYS A 293 -0.47 -9.82 -13.63
CA LYS A 293 -0.98 -9.01 -14.73
C LYS A 293 -0.85 -7.51 -14.46
N TYR A 294 -1.19 -7.08 -13.26
CA TYR A 294 -1.12 -5.69 -12.83
C TYR A 294 -0.49 -5.59 -11.44
N GLN A 295 0.24 -4.50 -11.20
CA GLN A 295 0.86 -4.18 -9.90
C GLN A 295 0.46 -2.75 -9.53
N TYR A 296 -0.05 -2.59 -8.30
CA TYR A 296 -0.55 -1.33 -7.79
C TYR A 296 0.15 -0.93 -6.49
#